data_784b821acb0d5f7f72736583875f06a2
#
_entry.id   784b821acb0d5f7f72736583875f06a2
#
_cell.length_a   1.000
_cell.length_b   1.000
_cell.length_c   1.000
_cell.angle_alpha   90.00
_cell.angle_beta   90.00
_cell.angle_gamma   90.00
#
_symmetry.space_group_name_H-M   'P 1'
#
loop_
_entity.id
_entity.type
_entity.pdbx_description
1 polymer ?
#
loop_
_entity_poly.entity_id
_entity_poly.type
_entity_poly.pdbx_seq_one_letter_code
_entity_poly.pdbx_strand_id
1 'polypeptide(L)'
;SMDLPMPMRFRALAAASAAAVGVYRSPIHGRGLFCKRNIDAGEMVIEYAGNVIRSIQTDKREKYYDSKGIGCYMFRIDDSEVVDATMHGNAARFINHSCEPNCYSRVINIDGQKHIVIFAMRKIYRGEELTYDYAFPIEDASNKLPCNCGAKKCRKFLN
;
A
#
# COMPACT_ATOMS: atom_id res chain seq x y z
N SER A 1 10.18 7.67 16.70
CA SER A 1 9.48 7.28 17.92
C SER A 1 8.00 7.53 17.82
N MET A 2 7.20 6.60 18.35
CA MET A 2 5.74 6.71 18.35
C MET A 2 5.21 7.83 19.27
N ASP A 3 6.04 8.37 20.14
CA ASP A 3 5.68 9.47 21.04
C ASP A 3 5.77 10.85 20.39
N LEU A 4 6.36 10.92 19.20
CA LEU A 4 6.50 12.17 18.47
C LEU A 4 5.21 12.54 17.71
N PRO A 5 4.95 13.83 17.48
CA PRO A 5 3.85 14.26 16.63
C PRO A 5 3.94 13.67 15.22
N MET A 6 2.78 13.47 14.58
CA MET A 6 2.67 12.87 13.24
C MET A 6 3.61 13.52 12.21
N PRO A 7 3.69 14.86 12.06
CA PRO A 7 4.59 15.46 11.09
C PRO A 7 6.06 15.11 11.31
N MET A 8 6.49 15.01 12.56
CA MET A 8 7.88 14.66 12.89
C MET A 8 8.17 13.19 12.59
N ARG A 9 7.21 12.31 12.90
CA ARG A 9 7.30 10.88 12.54
C ARG A 9 7.40 10.73 11.04
N PHE A 10 6.60 11.47 10.29
CA PHE A 10 6.57 11.41 8.83
C PHE A 10 7.89 11.87 8.21
N ARG A 11 8.49 12.95 8.72
CA ARG A 11 9.77 13.46 8.18
C ARG A 11 10.91 12.45 8.26
N ALA A 12 10.92 11.63 9.31
CA ALA A 12 11.94 10.60 9.50
C ALA A 12 11.65 9.31 8.72
N LEU A 13 10.46 9.17 8.18
CA LEU A 13 9.95 7.90 7.65
C LEU A 13 10.74 7.39 6.45
N ALA A 14 11.10 8.24 5.51
CA ALA A 14 11.78 7.83 4.28
C ALA A 14 13.11 7.10 4.57
N ALA A 15 13.91 7.64 5.49
CA ALA A 15 15.17 7.00 5.89
C ALA A 15 14.92 5.74 6.72
N ALA A 16 13.96 5.78 7.64
CA ALA A 16 13.63 4.65 8.50
C ALA A 16 13.06 3.47 7.70
N SER A 17 12.21 3.73 6.72
CA SER A 17 11.60 2.67 5.91
C SER A 17 12.62 1.94 5.05
N ALA A 18 13.63 2.60 4.53
CA ALA A 18 14.68 1.97 3.74
C ALA A 18 15.41 0.86 4.51
N ALA A 19 15.57 1.03 5.84
CA ALA A 19 16.20 0.04 6.70
C ALA A 19 15.22 -1.03 7.20
N ALA A 20 13.93 -0.71 7.26
CA ALA A 20 12.91 -1.56 7.88
C ALA A 20 12.29 -2.58 6.93
N VAL A 21 12.20 -2.26 5.63
CA VAL A 21 11.47 -3.08 4.66
C VAL A 21 12.26 -3.25 3.36
N GLY A 22 11.93 -4.31 2.63
CA GLY A 22 12.53 -4.59 1.33
C GLY A 22 11.58 -5.36 0.42
N VAL A 23 11.85 -5.29 -0.89
CA VAL A 23 11.04 -5.95 -1.92
C VAL A 23 11.66 -7.30 -2.26
N TYR A 24 10.88 -8.37 -2.16
CA TYR A 24 11.29 -9.73 -2.47
C TYR A 24 10.16 -10.47 -3.17
N ARG A 25 10.45 -11.67 -3.69
CA ARG A 25 9.44 -12.52 -4.30
C ARG A 25 8.39 -12.93 -3.28
N SER A 26 7.11 -12.84 -3.67
CA SER A 26 5.97 -13.10 -2.77
C SER A 26 5.21 -14.36 -3.16
N PRO A 27 4.80 -15.20 -2.17
CA PRO A 27 3.87 -16.30 -2.44
C PRO A 27 2.45 -15.84 -2.75
N ILE A 28 2.10 -14.60 -2.44
CA ILE A 28 0.77 -14.04 -2.70
C ILE A 28 0.65 -13.64 -4.18
N HIS A 29 1.58 -12.80 -4.65
CA HIS A 29 1.58 -12.32 -6.03
C HIS A 29 2.92 -11.66 -6.34
N GLY A 30 3.56 -12.09 -7.41
CA GLY A 30 4.77 -11.48 -7.94
C GLY A 30 5.83 -11.13 -6.89
N ARG A 31 6.00 -9.83 -6.65
CA ARG A 31 6.84 -9.29 -5.60
C ARG A 31 5.98 -8.74 -4.47
N GLY A 32 6.53 -8.71 -3.27
CA GLY A 32 5.89 -8.16 -2.10
C GLY A 32 6.87 -7.34 -1.27
N LEU A 33 6.35 -6.65 -0.27
CA LEU A 33 7.14 -5.89 0.68
C LEU A 33 7.26 -6.70 1.97
N PHE A 34 8.50 -6.89 2.46
CA PHE A 34 8.78 -7.75 3.62
C PHE A 34 9.52 -6.97 4.70
N CYS A 35 9.30 -7.37 5.95
CA CYS A 35 10.05 -6.83 7.08
C CYS A 35 11.50 -7.30 7.05
N LYS A 36 12.43 -6.36 7.20
CA LYS A 36 13.86 -6.62 7.39
C LYS A 36 14.26 -6.57 8.87
N ARG A 37 13.40 -6.01 9.72
CA ARG A 37 13.50 -6.02 11.19
C ARG A 37 12.10 -6.17 11.78
N ASN A 38 12.02 -6.38 13.10
CA ASN A 38 10.73 -6.35 13.78
C ASN A 38 10.17 -4.94 13.79
N ILE A 39 8.86 -4.82 13.61
CA ILE A 39 8.13 -3.56 13.61
C ILE A 39 7.06 -3.64 14.70
N ASP A 40 6.98 -2.60 15.53
CA ASP A 40 6.00 -2.56 16.63
C ASP A 40 4.62 -2.14 16.14
N ALA A 41 3.59 -2.59 16.86
CA ALA A 41 2.21 -2.17 16.59
C ALA A 41 2.10 -0.63 16.65
N GLY A 42 1.42 -0.04 15.67
CA GLY A 42 1.24 1.42 15.58
C GLY A 42 2.41 2.18 14.97
N GLU A 43 3.50 1.50 14.65
CA GLU A 43 4.66 2.13 14.01
C GLU A 43 4.33 2.49 12.55
N MET A 44 4.79 3.67 12.09
CA MET A 44 4.77 4.00 10.67
C MET A 44 5.76 3.12 9.94
N VAL A 45 5.31 2.48 8.86
CA VAL A 45 6.14 1.55 8.09
C VAL A 45 6.74 2.23 6.86
N ILE A 46 5.90 2.81 6.03
CA ILE A 46 6.30 3.42 4.77
C ILE A 46 5.17 4.31 4.25
N GLU A 47 5.53 5.36 3.51
CA GLU A 47 4.54 6.13 2.76
C GLU A 47 4.21 5.42 1.45
N TYR A 48 2.94 5.40 1.05
CA TYR A 48 2.56 5.04 -0.31
C TYR A 48 2.77 6.27 -1.19
N ALA A 49 3.98 6.43 -1.68
CA ALA A 49 4.41 7.62 -2.41
C ALA A 49 3.95 7.60 -3.86
N GLY A 50 3.74 8.77 -4.44
CA GLY A 50 3.36 8.95 -5.83
C GLY A 50 2.80 10.34 -6.08
N ASN A 51 2.23 10.53 -7.26
CA ASN A 51 1.59 11.78 -7.63
C ASN A 51 0.11 11.76 -7.28
N VAL A 52 -0.37 12.79 -6.60
CA VAL A 52 -1.81 12.94 -6.34
C VAL A 52 -2.48 13.45 -7.62
N ILE A 53 -3.44 12.68 -8.12
CA ILE A 53 -4.21 13.03 -9.31
C ILE A 53 -5.71 13.00 -8.99
N ARG A 54 -6.51 13.65 -9.84
CA ARG A 54 -7.96 13.58 -9.73
C ARG A 54 -8.45 12.22 -10.20
N SER A 55 -9.46 11.67 -9.51
CA SER A 55 -10.00 10.34 -9.84
C SER A 55 -10.54 10.25 -11.27
N ILE A 56 -11.02 11.35 -11.84
CA ILE A 56 -11.49 11.38 -13.25
C ILE A 56 -10.36 11.12 -14.27
N GLN A 57 -9.10 11.25 -13.87
CA GLN A 57 -7.95 11.01 -14.74
C GLN A 57 -7.45 9.57 -14.72
N THR A 58 -7.96 8.74 -13.83
CA THR A 58 -7.42 7.38 -13.62
C THR A 58 -7.57 6.51 -14.87
N ASP A 59 -8.75 6.48 -15.48
CA ASP A 59 -9.00 5.67 -16.68
C ASP A 59 -8.08 6.04 -17.84
N LYS A 60 -7.88 7.34 -18.04
CA LYS A 60 -7.00 7.84 -19.09
C LYS A 60 -5.55 7.42 -18.85
N ARG A 61 -5.09 7.52 -17.61
CA ARG A 61 -3.72 7.10 -17.25
C ARG A 61 -3.53 5.59 -17.34
N GLU A 62 -4.51 4.81 -16.92
CA GLU A 62 -4.47 3.35 -17.05
C GLU A 62 -4.34 2.93 -18.50
N LYS A 63 -5.14 3.52 -19.40
CA LYS A 63 -5.06 3.25 -20.84
C LYS A 63 -3.70 3.62 -21.41
N TYR A 64 -3.13 4.74 -20.98
CA TYR A 64 -1.80 5.18 -21.40
C TYR A 64 -0.73 4.17 -20.96
N TYR A 65 -0.75 3.77 -19.70
CA TYR A 65 0.20 2.79 -19.17
C TYR A 65 0.06 1.43 -19.87
N ASP A 66 -1.16 0.97 -20.07
CA ASP A 66 -1.43 -0.28 -20.79
C ASP A 66 -0.87 -0.24 -22.21
N SER A 67 -1.03 0.88 -22.91
CA SER A 67 -0.51 1.05 -24.26
C SER A 67 1.02 0.98 -24.32
N LYS A 68 1.70 1.28 -23.23
CA LYS A 68 3.17 1.24 -23.11
C LYS A 68 3.68 -0.04 -22.47
N GLY A 69 2.79 -0.96 -22.07
CA GLY A 69 3.17 -2.19 -21.37
C GLY A 69 3.67 -1.95 -19.96
N ILE A 70 3.25 -0.86 -19.33
CA ILE A 70 3.66 -0.46 -17.98
C ILE A 70 2.60 -0.89 -16.97
N GLY A 71 3.01 -1.61 -15.91
CA GLY A 71 2.12 -1.96 -14.80
C GLY A 71 1.64 -0.73 -14.06
N CYS A 72 0.32 -0.66 -13.80
CA CYS A 72 -0.31 0.49 -13.16
C CYS A 72 -0.41 0.26 -11.65
N TYR A 73 -0.01 1.27 -10.86
CA TYR A 73 -0.08 1.25 -9.40
C TYR A 73 -0.76 2.51 -8.90
N MET A 74 -1.96 2.37 -8.37
CA MET A 74 -2.75 3.50 -7.88
C MET A 74 -3.39 3.17 -6.53
N PHE A 75 -3.50 4.17 -5.66
CA PHE A 75 -4.15 4.06 -4.36
C PHE A 75 -5.16 5.20 -4.20
N ARG A 76 -6.43 4.85 -3.98
CA ARG A 76 -7.50 5.84 -3.80
C ARG A 76 -7.40 6.50 -2.43
N ILE A 77 -7.32 7.83 -2.41
CA ILE A 77 -7.38 8.64 -1.19
C ILE A 77 -8.83 8.79 -0.75
N ASP A 78 -9.68 9.24 -1.67
CA ASP A 78 -11.11 9.48 -1.48
C ASP A 78 -11.81 9.43 -2.85
N ASP A 79 -13.07 9.86 -2.91
CA ASP A 79 -13.84 9.84 -4.17
C ASP A 79 -13.25 10.75 -5.25
N SER A 80 -12.47 11.76 -4.89
CA SER A 80 -11.98 12.77 -5.83
C SER A 80 -10.49 12.64 -6.16
N GLU A 81 -9.69 12.00 -5.32
CA GLU A 81 -8.24 11.95 -5.47
C GLU A 81 -7.66 10.56 -5.32
N VAL A 82 -6.60 10.30 -6.07
CA VAL A 82 -5.88 9.02 -6.13
C VAL A 82 -4.38 9.32 -6.14
N VAL A 83 -3.59 8.49 -5.46
CA VAL A 83 -2.13 8.52 -5.60
C VAL A 83 -1.75 7.59 -6.74
N ASP A 84 -1.08 8.13 -7.76
CA ASP A 84 -0.51 7.36 -8.86
C ASP A 84 0.97 7.09 -8.56
N ALA A 85 1.28 5.85 -8.22
CA ALA A 85 2.62 5.39 -7.85
C ALA A 85 3.35 4.73 -9.02
N THR A 86 2.78 4.76 -10.23
CA THR A 86 3.31 4.02 -11.38
C THR A 86 4.71 4.51 -11.77
N MET A 87 4.88 5.81 -11.93
CA MET A 87 6.15 6.40 -12.40
C MET A 87 6.98 7.02 -11.28
N HIS A 88 6.35 7.51 -10.22
CA HIS A 88 7.01 8.24 -9.13
C HIS A 88 6.75 7.63 -7.75
N GLY A 89 6.45 6.34 -7.73
CA GLY A 89 6.22 5.61 -6.48
C GLY A 89 7.52 5.12 -5.83
N ASN A 90 7.32 4.41 -4.73
CA ASN A 90 8.40 3.74 -4.00
C ASN A 90 8.05 2.25 -3.80
N ALA A 91 8.77 1.58 -2.91
CA ALA A 91 8.58 0.16 -2.64
C ALA A 91 7.17 -0.19 -2.12
N ALA A 92 6.43 0.78 -1.57
CA ALA A 92 5.07 0.54 -1.04
C ALA A 92 4.09 0.05 -2.11
N ARG A 93 4.32 0.37 -3.38
CA ARG A 93 3.45 -0.11 -4.47
C ARG A 93 3.43 -1.62 -4.60
N PHE A 94 4.43 -2.32 -4.04
CA PHE A 94 4.51 -3.78 -4.07
C PHE A 94 3.79 -4.46 -2.90
N ILE A 95 3.18 -3.71 -1.97
CA ILE A 95 2.44 -4.32 -0.88
C ILE A 95 1.22 -5.07 -1.44
N ASN A 96 1.14 -6.35 -1.13
CA ASN A 96 0.05 -7.20 -1.59
C ASN A 96 -1.16 -7.13 -0.66
N HIS A 97 -2.32 -7.54 -1.18
CA HIS A 97 -3.55 -7.63 -0.42
C HIS A 97 -3.56 -8.87 0.47
N SER A 98 -4.14 -8.74 1.67
CA SER A 98 -4.61 -9.86 2.47
C SER A 98 -5.97 -9.55 3.07
N CYS A 99 -6.80 -10.58 3.18
CA CYS A 99 -8.10 -10.48 3.89
C CYS A 99 -7.92 -10.48 5.41
N GLU A 100 -6.73 -10.90 5.89
CA GLU A 100 -6.30 -10.79 7.29
C GLU A 100 -4.97 -10.04 7.33
N PRO A 101 -4.99 -8.71 7.09
CA PRO A 101 -3.77 -7.94 6.92
C PRO A 101 -3.04 -7.70 8.24
N ASN A 102 -1.74 -7.39 8.15
CA ASN A 102 -0.95 -6.95 9.30
C ASN A 102 -0.68 -5.45 9.30
N CYS A 103 -1.12 -4.75 8.25
CA CYS A 103 -1.01 -3.29 8.15
C CYS A 103 -2.34 -2.66 7.79
N TYR A 104 -2.42 -1.35 8.02
CA TYR A 104 -3.53 -0.52 7.57
C TYR A 104 -3.00 0.80 7.03
N SER A 105 -3.81 1.48 6.22
CA SER A 105 -3.45 2.78 5.66
C SER A 105 -4.19 3.90 6.37
N ARG A 106 -3.55 5.06 6.45
CA ARG A 106 -4.19 6.31 6.89
C ARG A 106 -3.78 7.43 5.96
N VAL A 107 -4.73 8.31 5.67
CA VAL A 107 -4.45 9.58 5.01
C VAL A 107 -4.10 10.59 6.09
N ILE A 108 -2.91 11.18 6.01
CA ILE A 108 -2.48 12.24 6.92
C ILE A 108 -2.25 13.52 6.12
N ASN A 109 -2.46 14.67 6.78
CA ASN A 109 -2.25 15.98 6.16
C ASN A 109 -0.99 16.60 6.76
N ILE A 110 0.01 16.87 5.92
CA ILE A 110 1.26 17.50 6.31
C ILE A 110 1.43 18.75 5.45
N ASP A 111 1.45 19.91 6.12
CA ASP A 111 1.63 21.20 5.44
C ASP A 111 0.64 21.42 4.27
N GLY A 112 -0.62 21.00 4.48
CA GLY A 112 -1.69 21.13 3.48
C GLY A 112 -1.70 20.07 2.38
N GLN A 113 -0.79 19.10 2.42
CA GLN A 113 -0.73 18.02 1.43
C GLN A 113 -1.16 16.70 2.06
N LYS A 114 -1.95 15.93 1.30
CA LYS A 114 -2.39 14.59 1.71
C LYS A 114 -1.32 13.56 1.38
N HIS A 115 -1.04 12.70 2.36
CA HIS A 115 -0.13 11.58 2.22
C HIS A 115 -0.80 10.31 2.71
N ILE A 116 -0.55 9.19 2.02
CA ILE A 116 -1.00 7.87 2.48
C ILE A 116 0.16 7.20 3.19
N VAL A 117 -0.03 6.85 4.46
CA VAL A 117 0.99 6.18 5.26
C VAL A 117 0.47 4.81 5.70
N ILE A 118 1.32 3.82 5.58
CA ILE A 118 1.07 2.44 6.00
C ILE A 118 1.59 2.28 7.43
N PHE A 119 0.70 1.77 8.31
CA PHE A 119 0.98 1.53 9.73
C PHE A 119 0.87 0.05 10.06
N ALA A 120 1.67 -0.40 11.01
CA ALA A 120 1.55 -1.76 11.54
C ALA A 120 0.32 -1.88 12.44
N MET A 121 -0.53 -2.88 12.21
CA MET A 121 -1.70 -3.17 13.05
C MET A 121 -1.32 -3.93 14.32
N ARG A 122 -0.27 -4.73 14.24
CA ARG A 122 0.27 -5.56 15.32
C ARG A 122 1.78 -5.57 15.21
N LYS A 123 2.45 -6.19 16.17
CA LYS A 123 3.87 -6.46 16.00
C LYS A 123 4.08 -7.37 14.80
N ILE A 124 4.99 -6.98 13.92
CA ILE A 124 5.32 -7.72 12.71
C ILE A 124 6.78 -8.13 12.83
N TYR A 125 7.04 -9.41 12.60
CA TYR A 125 8.36 -9.98 12.82
C TYR A 125 9.18 -9.98 11.53
N ARG A 126 10.49 -9.86 11.68
CA ARG A 126 11.43 -9.94 10.57
C ARG A 126 11.11 -11.16 9.68
N GLY A 127 11.02 -10.93 8.38
CA GLY A 127 10.72 -11.96 7.39
C GLY A 127 9.23 -12.07 7.04
N GLU A 128 8.33 -11.47 7.81
CA GLU A 128 6.91 -11.46 7.43
C GLU A 128 6.67 -10.54 6.24
N GLU A 129 5.78 -10.95 5.36
CA GLU A 129 5.29 -10.08 4.29
C GLU A 129 4.29 -9.08 4.84
N LEU A 130 4.45 -7.81 4.45
CA LEU A 130 3.53 -6.74 4.81
C LEU A 130 2.33 -6.77 3.86
N THR A 131 1.13 -6.68 4.42
CA THR A 131 -0.12 -6.72 3.67
C THR A 131 -1.11 -5.71 4.23
N TYR A 132 -2.00 -5.21 3.37
CA TYR A 132 -3.18 -4.48 3.83
C TYR A 132 -4.39 -4.89 3.01
N ASP A 133 -5.58 -4.56 3.50
CA ASP A 133 -6.81 -4.83 2.76
C ASP A 133 -7.01 -3.72 1.73
N TYR A 134 -7.02 -4.08 0.46
CA TYR A 134 -7.22 -3.12 -0.63
C TYR A 134 -8.60 -2.46 -0.60
N ALA A 135 -9.58 -3.11 0.05
CA ALA A 135 -10.94 -2.59 0.19
C ALA A 135 -11.59 -2.24 -1.16
N PHE A 136 -11.37 -3.06 -2.18
CA PHE A 136 -12.01 -2.88 -3.47
C PHE A 136 -13.54 -3.04 -3.35
N PRO A 137 -14.32 -2.28 -4.13
CA PRO A 137 -15.77 -2.45 -4.15
C PRO A 137 -16.17 -3.87 -4.52
N ILE A 138 -17.28 -4.36 -3.96
CA ILE A 138 -17.82 -5.69 -4.29
C ILE A 138 -18.35 -5.65 -5.73
N GLU A 139 -17.97 -6.65 -6.52
CA GLU A 139 -18.30 -6.77 -7.94
C GLU A 139 -19.08 -8.06 -8.23
N ASP A 140 -19.72 -8.11 -9.41
CA ASP A 140 -20.35 -9.33 -9.93
C ASP A 140 -19.30 -10.42 -10.17
N ALA A 141 -19.72 -11.68 -10.16
CA ALA A 141 -18.83 -12.83 -10.31
C ALA A 141 -17.93 -12.76 -11.54
N SER A 142 -18.42 -12.19 -12.64
CA SER A 142 -17.66 -12.03 -13.89
C SER A 142 -16.52 -11.01 -13.79
N ASN A 143 -16.61 -10.07 -12.84
CA ASN A 143 -15.63 -9.01 -12.66
C ASN A 143 -14.79 -9.19 -11.39
N LYS A 144 -14.93 -10.33 -10.71
CA LYS A 144 -14.16 -10.60 -9.49
C LYS A 144 -12.73 -10.98 -9.80
N LEU A 145 -11.81 -10.43 -8.98
CA LEU A 145 -10.40 -10.75 -9.05
C LEU A 145 -10.05 -11.74 -7.94
N PRO A 146 -9.39 -12.86 -8.25
CA PRO A 146 -9.05 -13.86 -7.24
C PRO A 146 -8.06 -13.32 -6.21
N CYS A 147 -8.21 -13.77 -4.97
CA CYS A 147 -7.30 -13.46 -3.88
C CYS A 147 -6.48 -14.69 -3.51
N ASN A 148 -5.17 -14.52 -3.41
CA ASN A 148 -4.22 -15.58 -3.09
C ASN A 148 -3.50 -15.32 -1.75
N CYS A 149 -4.15 -14.59 -0.82
CA CYS A 149 -3.48 -14.21 0.44
C CYS A 149 -3.18 -15.38 1.36
N GLY A 150 -3.90 -16.50 1.23
CA GLY A 150 -3.69 -17.72 2.04
C GLY A 150 -4.25 -17.63 3.45
N ALA A 151 -4.95 -16.56 3.84
CA ALA A 151 -5.54 -16.44 5.16
C ALA A 151 -6.70 -17.42 5.35
N LYS A 152 -6.89 -17.89 6.60
CA LYS A 152 -7.99 -18.80 6.93
C LYS A 152 -9.36 -18.20 6.61
N LYS A 153 -9.52 -16.90 6.85
CA LYS A 153 -10.76 -16.15 6.60
C LYS A 153 -10.73 -15.42 5.26
N CYS A 154 -9.97 -15.93 4.31
CA CYS A 154 -9.87 -15.31 3.00
C CYS A 154 -11.23 -15.22 2.32
N ARG A 155 -11.55 -14.04 1.78
CA ARG A 155 -12.78 -13.79 1.01
C ARG A 155 -12.77 -14.50 -0.35
N LYS A 156 -11.62 -15.06 -0.77
CA LYS A 156 -11.36 -15.69 -2.07
C LYS A 156 -11.24 -14.68 -3.22
N PHE A 157 -11.73 -13.46 -3.05
CA PHE A 157 -11.67 -12.40 -4.05
C PHE A 157 -11.25 -11.07 -3.43
N LEU A 158 -10.60 -10.23 -4.23
CA LEU A 158 -10.21 -8.87 -3.82
C LEU A 158 -11.41 -7.92 -3.77
N ASN A 159 -12.42 -8.22 -4.56
CA ASN A 159 -13.59 -7.35 -4.76
C ASN A 159 -14.94 -8.12 -4.70
#